data_e8992eb94333514fbc675cb3152d8f42
#
_entry.id   e8992eb94333514fbc675cb3152d8f42
#
_cell.length_a   1.000
_cell.length_b   1.000
_cell.length_c   1.000
_cell.angle_alpha   90.00
_cell.angle_beta   90.00
_cell.angle_gamma   90.00
#
_symmetry.space_group_name_H-M   'P 1'
#
loop_
_entity.id
_entity.type
_entity.pdbx_description
1 polymer ?
#
loop_
_entity_poly.entity_id
_entity_poly.type
_entity_poly.pdbx_seq_one_letter_code
_entity_poly.pdbx_strand_id
1 'polypeptide(L)'
;MTQFLNSNSKTNTRFKGFNWANSLKDVYIIGAGGTGSWISLFLSKIGHTIHNWDRDSFSFENLSGQFTLTSTLGINKARATRANTRAFGCNNMYHTYDVHWDESQFAYKNANIVISCADSMDIRKRAFEYWKKYQLAKTNRDASEMNIFIDTRMSAVTGEIYMLTTSKHMKMYEATLFSDEEAIEAPCNLKATTHCAATLAGLVVAMFNNQVSNKLDGFYIQEVPYKTTMNLNTMQIITSDSND
;
A
#
# COMPACT_ATOMS: atom_id res chain seq x y z
N MET A 1 -37.11 -12.00 -3.95
CA MET A 1 -36.51 -10.66 -3.83
C MET A 1 -35.53 -10.70 -2.65
N THR A 2 -34.32 -11.17 -2.86
CA THR A 2 -33.34 -11.41 -1.80
C THR A 2 -32.61 -10.07 -1.56
N GLN A 3 -32.87 -9.46 -0.39
CA GLN A 3 -32.14 -8.27 0.04
C GLN A 3 -30.64 -8.61 0.11
N PHE A 4 -29.86 -8.06 -0.77
CA PHE A 4 -28.42 -7.95 -0.59
C PHE A 4 -28.18 -7.05 0.61
N LEU A 5 -28.10 -7.67 1.78
CA LEU A 5 -27.67 -7.00 2.99
C LEU A 5 -26.28 -6.43 2.74
N ASN A 6 -26.15 -5.15 2.94
CA ASN A 6 -24.92 -4.38 2.88
C ASN A 6 -23.91 -5.04 3.84
N SER A 7 -23.08 -5.96 3.32
CA SER A 7 -22.19 -6.82 4.10
C SER A 7 -21.05 -6.03 4.79
N ASN A 8 -20.80 -4.79 4.34
CA ASN A 8 -19.80 -3.91 4.92
C ASN A 8 -20.10 -3.48 6.37
N SER A 9 -21.37 -3.52 6.80
CA SER A 9 -21.72 -3.10 8.17
C SER A 9 -21.34 -4.11 9.26
N LYS A 10 -21.07 -5.37 8.92
CA LYS A 10 -20.76 -6.43 9.91
C LYS A 10 -19.26 -6.62 10.17
N THR A 11 -18.39 -6.28 9.22
CA THR A 11 -16.94 -6.45 9.38
C THR A 11 -16.31 -5.40 10.29
N ASN A 12 -16.86 -4.21 10.36
CA ASN A 12 -16.30 -3.07 11.11
C ASN A 12 -16.78 -2.92 12.55
N THR A 13 -17.46 -3.92 13.12
CA THR A 13 -18.04 -3.78 14.48
C THR A 13 -17.00 -3.52 15.56
N ARG A 14 -15.80 -4.05 15.44
CA ARG A 14 -14.69 -3.82 16.40
C ARG A 14 -14.04 -2.46 16.26
N PHE A 15 -14.15 -1.83 15.09
CA PHE A 15 -13.48 -0.56 14.79
C PHE A 15 -14.41 0.66 14.89
N LYS A 16 -15.66 0.47 15.32
CA LYS A 16 -16.69 1.54 15.37
C LYS A 16 -16.27 2.78 16.15
N GLY A 17 -15.35 2.64 17.10
CA GLY A 17 -14.81 3.75 17.89
C GLY A 17 -13.72 4.56 17.17
N PHE A 18 -13.30 4.12 15.99
CA PHE A 18 -12.26 4.81 15.22
C PHE A 18 -12.87 5.51 14.00
N ASN A 19 -12.61 6.80 13.84
CA ASN A 19 -13.16 7.59 12.74
C ASN A 19 -12.74 7.09 11.36
N TRP A 20 -11.50 6.62 11.20
CA TRP A 20 -11.00 6.06 9.96
C TRP A 20 -11.79 4.83 9.49
N ALA A 21 -12.37 4.04 10.40
CA ALA A 21 -13.13 2.84 10.04
C ALA A 21 -14.46 3.16 9.33
N ASN A 22 -14.96 4.37 9.49
CA ASN A 22 -16.20 4.85 8.86
C ASN A 22 -15.93 5.58 7.54
N SER A 23 -14.66 5.79 7.18
CA SER A 23 -14.24 6.52 5.98
C SER A 23 -13.52 5.60 5.00
N LEU A 24 -14.26 4.66 4.41
CA LEU A 24 -13.72 3.73 3.42
C LEU A 24 -13.23 4.48 2.18
N LYS A 25 -12.12 4.02 1.62
CA LYS A 25 -11.42 4.65 0.50
C LYS A 25 -11.17 3.64 -0.61
N ASP A 26 -11.01 4.16 -1.84
CA ASP A 26 -10.40 3.44 -2.95
C ASP A 26 -8.89 3.55 -2.82
N VAL A 27 -8.20 2.42 -2.70
CA VAL A 27 -6.75 2.35 -2.53
C VAL A 27 -6.14 1.60 -3.70
N TYR A 28 -5.19 2.22 -4.36
CA TYR A 28 -4.51 1.73 -5.55
C TYR A 28 -3.14 1.17 -5.14
N ILE A 29 -2.94 -0.14 -5.29
CA ILE A 29 -1.73 -0.85 -4.86
C ILE A 29 -0.99 -1.36 -6.09
N ILE A 30 0.24 -0.95 -6.26
CA ILE A 30 1.13 -1.39 -7.34
C ILE A 30 2.07 -2.45 -6.77
N GLY A 31 1.92 -3.69 -7.22
CA GLY A 31 2.61 -4.87 -6.70
C GLY A 31 1.79 -5.64 -5.66
N ALA A 32 1.69 -6.97 -5.86
CA ALA A 32 1.07 -7.93 -4.94
C ALA A 32 2.10 -8.95 -4.40
N GLY A 33 3.36 -8.53 -4.34
CA GLY A 33 4.46 -9.32 -3.80
C GLY A 33 4.52 -9.29 -2.26
N GLY A 34 5.73 -9.25 -1.70
CA GLY A 34 5.98 -9.26 -0.25
C GLY A 34 5.05 -8.33 0.51
N THR A 35 5.35 -7.03 0.49
CA THR A 35 4.59 -6.05 1.27
C THR A 35 3.17 -5.85 0.75
N GLY A 36 2.98 -5.77 -0.58
CA GLY A 36 1.68 -5.44 -1.18
C GLY A 36 0.59 -6.46 -0.91
N SER A 37 0.92 -7.75 -0.83
CA SER A 37 -0.06 -8.80 -0.49
C SER A 37 -0.57 -8.68 0.95
N TRP A 38 0.30 -8.35 1.92
CA TRP A 38 -0.08 -8.12 3.31
C TRP A 38 -0.85 -6.82 3.51
N ILE A 39 -0.44 -5.72 2.84
CA ILE A 39 -1.19 -4.46 2.85
C ILE A 39 -2.61 -4.69 2.33
N SER A 40 -2.74 -5.42 1.22
CA SER A 40 -4.04 -5.77 0.65
C SER A 40 -4.93 -6.53 1.63
N LEU A 41 -4.37 -7.48 2.40
CA LEU A 41 -5.11 -8.17 3.45
C LEU A 41 -5.59 -7.20 4.53
N PHE A 42 -4.69 -6.38 5.08
CA PHE A 42 -5.01 -5.51 6.21
C PHE A 42 -6.05 -4.45 5.84
N LEU A 43 -5.90 -3.82 4.68
CA LEU A 43 -6.89 -2.85 4.18
C LEU A 43 -8.22 -3.51 3.83
N SER A 44 -8.21 -4.76 3.32
CA SER A 44 -9.43 -5.54 3.07
C SER A 44 -10.15 -5.90 4.36
N LYS A 45 -9.43 -6.17 5.47
CA LYS A 45 -10.04 -6.40 6.80
C LYS A 45 -10.77 -5.16 7.34
N ILE A 46 -10.32 -3.98 6.98
CA ILE A 46 -10.99 -2.71 7.31
C ILE A 46 -12.22 -2.51 6.43
N GLY A 47 -12.17 -2.95 5.17
CA GLY A 47 -13.27 -2.86 4.21
C GLY A 47 -13.02 -1.87 3.06
N HIS A 48 -11.79 -1.35 2.92
CA HIS A 48 -11.43 -0.47 1.80
C HIS A 48 -11.63 -1.16 0.45
N THR A 49 -11.97 -0.40 -0.58
CA THR A 49 -11.93 -0.87 -1.96
C THR A 49 -10.49 -0.95 -2.42
N ILE A 50 -10.07 -2.09 -2.94
CA ILE A 50 -8.70 -2.32 -3.40
C ILE A 50 -8.66 -2.39 -4.92
N HIS A 51 -7.70 -1.70 -5.51
CA HIS A 51 -7.30 -1.81 -6.90
C HIS A 51 -5.84 -2.27 -6.93
N ASN A 52 -5.58 -3.51 -7.36
CA ASN A 52 -4.25 -4.10 -7.24
C ASN A 52 -3.71 -4.58 -8.58
N TRP A 53 -2.51 -4.14 -8.93
CA TRP A 53 -1.77 -4.51 -10.14
C TRP A 53 -0.59 -5.41 -9.81
N ASP A 54 -0.48 -6.51 -10.54
CA ASP A 54 0.70 -7.35 -10.57
C ASP A 54 0.66 -8.23 -11.82
N ARG A 55 1.77 -8.33 -12.56
CA ARG A 55 1.86 -9.18 -13.74
C ARG A 55 2.27 -10.61 -13.44
N ASP A 56 2.92 -10.85 -12.29
CA ASP A 56 3.54 -12.11 -11.94
C ASP A 56 2.51 -13.12 -11.39
N SER A 57 2.90 -14.38 -11.37
CA SER A 57 2.18 -15.44 -10.67
C SER A 57 2.92 -15.87 -9.40
N PHE A 58 2.18 -16.36 -8.40
CA PHE A 58 2.79 -16.93 -7.20
C PHE A 58 3.52 -18.22 -7.51
N SER A 59 4.77 -18.32 -7.07
CA SER A 59 5.59 -19.51 -7.08
C SER A 59 5.77 -20.09 -5.68
N PHE A 60 6.37 -21.28 -5.58
CA PHE A 60 6.57 -21.96 -4.31
C PHE A 60 7.47 -21.14 -3.35
N GLU A 61 8.46 -20.44 -3.88
CA GLU A 61 9.38 -19.59 -3.12
C GLU A 61 8.65 -18.42 -2.43
N ASN A 62 7.52 -18.00 -2.97
CA ASN A 62 6.74 -16.89 -2.42
C ASN A 62 6.01 -17.25 -1.13
N LEU A 63 5.82 -18.54 -0.81
CA LEU A 63 5.18 -19.01 0.42
C LEU A 63 5.87 -18.52 1.69
N SER A 64 7.18 -18.31 1.62
CA SER A 64 7.99 -17.88 2.76
C SER A 64 8.00 -16.39 3.04
N GLY A 65 7.44 -15.55 2.16
CA GLY A 65 7.52 -14.08 2.30
C GLY A 65 6.23 -13.33 2.02
N GLN A 66 5.32 -13.92 1.24
CA GLN A 66 4.14 -13.25 0.73
C GLN A 66 2.86 -13.84 1.35
N PHE A 67 1.81 -13.02 1.44
CA PHE A 67 0.50 -13.51 1.86
C PHE A 67 -0.11 -14.34 0.72
N THR A 68 0.22 -15.61 0.70
CA THR A 68 -0.29 -16.56 -0.30
C THR A 68 -0.66 -17.89 0.33
N LEU A 69 -1.51 -18.66 -0.35
CA LEU A 69 -1.92 -20.02 0.01
C LEU A 69 -1.39 -20.99 -1.03
N THR A 70 -1.08 -22.22 -0.62
CA THR A 70 -0.66 -23.30 -1.54
C THR A 70 -1.69 -23.54 -2.65
N SER A 71 -2.99 -23.36 -2.37
CA SER A 71 -4.07 -23.49 -3.34
C SER A 71 -4.10 -22.40 -4.41
N THR A 72 -3.32 -21.33 -4.24
CA THR A 72 -3.24 -20.21 -5.19
C THR A 72 -1.89 -20.10 -5.89
N LEU A 73 -1.02 -21.12 -5.75
CA LEU A 73 0.23 -21.21 -6.52
C LEU A 73 -0.07 -21.33 -8.03
N GLY A 74 0.73 -20.66 -8.83
CA GLY A 74 0.56 -20.57 -10.29
C GLY A 74 -0.48 -19.55 -10.74
N ILE A 75 -1.28 -18.99 -9.83
CA ILE A 75 -2.26 -17.94 -10.14
C ILE A 75 -1.55 -16.58 -10.11
N ASN A 76 -1.97 -15.67 -10.99
CA ASN A 76 -1.50 -14.29 -10.98
C ASN A 76 -1.61 -13.69 -9.57
N LYS A 77 -0.57 -12.96 -9.11
CA LYS A 77 -0.45 -12.48 -7.73
C LYS A 77 -1.62 -11.58 -7.30
N ALA A 78 -2.08 -10.66 -8.14
CA ALA A 78 -3.21 -9.80 -7.79
C ALA A 78 -4.51 -10.61 -7.64
N ARG A 79 -4.77 -11.55 -8.54
CA ARG A 79 -5.94 -12.45 -8.48
C ARG A 79 -5.88 -13.39 -7.28
N ALA A 80 -4.73 -13.98 -7.03
CA ALA A 80 -4.51 -14.87 -5.89
C ALA A 80 -4.65 -14.12 -4.56
N THR A 81 -4.09 -12.91 -4.44
CA THR A 81 -4.26 -12.08 -3.24
C THR A 81 -5.72 -11.76 -2.96
N ARG A 82 -6.52 -11.44 -3.99
CA ARG A 82 -7.98 -11.29 -3.86
C ARG A 82 -8.64 -12.57 -3.35
N ALA A 83 -8.29 -13.74 -3.90
CA ALA A 83 -8.85 -15.02 -3.47
C ALA A 83 -8.48 -15.32 -2.02
N ASN A 84 -7.22 -15.07 -1.65
CA ASN A 84 -6.69 -15.28 -0.30
C ASN A 84 -7.39 -14.35 0.71
N THR A 85 -7.56 -13.05 0.40
CA THR A 85 -8.29 -12.13 1.30
C THR A 85 -9.72 -12.60 1.54
N ARG A 86 -10.41 -13.13 0.52
CA ARG A 86 -11.75 -13.70 0.65
C ARG A 86 -11.76 -14.95 1.53
N ALA A 87 -10.79 -15.85 1.38
CA ALA A 87 -10.62 -17.02 2.23
C ALA A 87 -10.41 -16.63 3.71
N PHE A 88 -9.81 -15.46 3.97
CA PHE A 88 -9.68 -14.88 5.32
C PHE A 88 -10.90 -14.03 5.76
N GLY A 89 -12.04 -14.16 5.09
CA GLY A 89 -13.31 -13.56 5.48
C GLY A 89 -13.48 -12.09 5.12
N CYS A 90 -12.70 -11.58 4.15
CA CYS A 90 -12.87 -10.22 3.64
C CYS A 90 -13.90 -10.21 2.50
N ASN A 91 -14.89 -9.30 2.57
CA ASN A 91 -15.94 -9.14 1.57
C ASN A 91 -15.97 -7.75 0.91
N ASN A 92 -14.86 -7.01 0.98
CA ASN A 92 -14.70 -5.71 0.35
C ASN A 92 -14.68 -5.83 -1.18
N MET A 93 -14.86 -4.70 -1.86
CA MET A 93 -14.62 -4.61 -3.30
C MET A 93 -13.12 -4.71 -3.57
N TYR A 94 -12.76 -5.62 -4.48
CA TYR A 94 -11.36 -5.87 -4.83
C TYR A 94 -11.23 -6.08 -6.34
N HIS A 95 -10.61 -5.13 -7.02
CA HIS A 95 -10.32 -5.14 -8.45
C HIS A 95 -8.89 -5.61 -8.68
N THR A 96 -8.70 -6.50 -9.64
CA THR A 96 -7.40 -7.08 -9.96
C THR A 96 -7.02 -6.81 -11.40
N TYR A 97 -5.78 -6.46 -11.61
CA TYR A 97 -5.20 -6.19 -12.92
C TYR A 97 -3.95 -7.06 -13.07
N ASP A 98 -4.05 -8.08 -13.91
CA ASP A 98 -3.03 -9.10 -14.17
C ASP A 98 -2.04 -8.71 -15.27
N VAL A 99 -1.68 -7.46 -15.26
CA VAL A 99 -0.79 -6.82 -16.23
C VAL A 99 0.26 -5.98 -15.51
N HIS A 100 1.32 -5.66 -16.24
CA HIS A 100 2.27 -4.66 -15.76
C HIS A 100 1.55 -3.34 -15.56
N TRP A 101 1.78 -2.70 -14.43
CA TRP A 101 1.25 -1.36 -14.24
C TRP A 101 1.90 -0.38 -15.24
N ASP A 102 1.10 0.39 -15.92
CA ASP A 102 1.53 1.53 -16.72
C ASP A 102 0.54 2.71 -16.56
N GLU A 103 0.96 3.90 -16.98
CA GLU A 103 0.20 5.13 -16.81
C GLU A 103 -1.15 5.13 -17.51
N SER A 104 -1.29 4.40 -18.62
CA SER A 104 -2.51 4.35 -19.42
C SER A 104 -3.66 3.67 -18.67
N GLN A 105 -3.31 2.80 -17.71
CA GLN A 105 -4.26 2.06 -16.89
C GLN A 105 -4.82 2.89 -15.73
N PHE A 106 -4.13 3.96 -15.32
CA PHE A 106 -4.65 4.96 -14.42
C PHE A 106 -5.63 5.95 -15.10
N ALA A 107 -6.25 5.60 -16.20
CA ALA A 107 -7.32 6.38 -16.78
C ALA A 107 -8.49 6.68 -15.81
N TYR A 108 -8.39 6.16 -14.60
CA TYR A 108 -9.23 6.48 -13.46
C TYR A 108 -8.79 7.81 -12.85
N LYS A 109 -9.48 8.84 -13.22
CA LYS A 109 -9.32 10.25 -12.83
C LYS A 109 -9.31 10.52 -11.30
N ASN A 110 -9.21 9.50 -10.44
CA ASN A 110 -9.38 9.60 -9.00
C ASN A 110 -8.39 8.78 -8.17
N ALA A 111 -7.21 8.41 -8.71
CA ALA A 111 -6.18 7.71 -7.95
C ALA A 111 -5.53 8.65 -6.90
N ASN A 112 -6.30 9.02 -5.89
CA ASN A 112 -5.85 9.93 -4.84
C ASN A 112 -4.90 9.23 -3.86
N ILE A 113 -5.12 7.93 -3.63
CA ILE A 113 -4.37 7.12 -2.66
C ILE A 113 -3.66 6.01 -3.43
N VAL A 114 -2.35 6.13 -3.55
CA VAL A 114 -1.50 5.17 -4.25
C VAL A 114 -0.47 4.60 -3.29
N ILE A 115 -0.33 3.28 -3.27
CA ILE A 115 0.69 2.57 -2.50
C ILE A 115 1.57 1.80 -3.50
N SER A 116 2.83 2.19 -3.60
CA SER A 116 3.84 1.52 -4.41
C SER A 116 4.55 0.45 -3.57
N CYS A 117 4.39 -0.80 -4.00
CA CYS A 117 5.09 -1.97 -3.48
C CYS A 117 5.89 -2.65 -4.60
N ALA A 118 6.24 -1.88 -5.63
CA ALA A 118 7.00 -2.38 -6.77
C ALA A 118 8.43 -2.78 -6.35
N ASP A 119 9.01 -3.73 -7.03
CA ASP A 119 10.40 -4.15 -6.88
C ASP A 119 11.37 -3.37 -7.78
N SER A 120 10.87 -2.71 -8.82
CA SER A 120 11.62 -1.88 -9.76
C SER A 120 11.55 -0.40 -9.39
N MET A 121 12.67 0.30 -9.45
CA MET A 121 12.75 1.74 -9.22
C MET A 121 12.08 2.50 -10.38
N ASP A 122 12.14 2.00 -11.61
CA ASP A 122 11.44 2.58 -12.76
C ASP A 122 9.93 2.67 -12.51
N ILE A 123 9.30 1.57 -12.07
CA ILE A 123 7.86 1.57 -11.77
C ILE A 123 7.52 2.54 -10.63
N ARG A 124 8.35 2.62 -9.58
CA ARG A 124 8.16 3.58 -8.47
C ARG A 124 8.17 5.01 -8.98
N LYS A 125 9.17 5.34 -9.78
CA LYS A 125 9.37 6.66 -10.40
C LYS A 125 8.17 7.06 -11.26
N ARG A 126 7.78 6.19 -12.17
CA ARG A 126 6.64 6.42 -13.07
C ARG A 126 5.32 6.55 -12.31
N ALA A 127 5.09 5.70 -11.30
CA ALA A 127 3.90 5.77 -10.46
C ALA A 127 3.83 7.10 -9.67
N PHE A 128 4.94 7.52 -9.09
CA PHE A 128 5.05 8.78 -8.39
C PHE A 128 4.83 9.99 -9.31
N GLU A 129 5.51 10.04 -10.46
CA GLU A 129 5.38 11.14 -11.42
C GLU A 129 3.94 11.26 -11.95
N TYR A 130 3.28 10.13 -12.23
CA TYR A 130 1.89 10.13 -12.65
C TYR A 130 0.98 10.69 -11.53
N TRP A 131 1.11 10.18 -10.31
CA TRP A 131 0.33 10.66 -9.16
C TRP A 131 0.58 12.15 -8.88
N LYS A 132 1.84 12.59 -8.90
CA LYS A 132 2.23 13.98 -8.74
C LYS A 132 1.61 14.88 -9.81
N LYS A 133 1.74 14.52 -11.09
CA LYS A 133 1.14 15.24 -12.21
C LYS A 133 -0.37 15.39 -12.05
N TYR A 134 -1.05 14.32 -11.65
CA TYR A 134 -2.48 14.33 -11.39
C TYR A 134 -2.84 15.28 -10.23
N GLN A 135 -2.07 15.28 -9.15
CA GLN A 135 -2.29 16.19 -8.02
C GLN A 135 -2.08 17.66 -8.39
N LEU A 136 -1.08 17.95 -9.22
CA LEU A 136 -0.79 19.32 -9.67
C LEU A 136 -1.82 19.85 -10.68
N ALA A 137 -2.44 18.98 -11.47
CA ALA A 137 -3.44 19.34 -12.46
C ALA A 137 -4.82 19.68 -11.88
N LYS A 138 -5.08 19.35 -10.62
CA LYS A 138 -6.35 19.66 -9.95
C LYS A 138 -6.46 21.15 -9.67
N THR A 139 -7.35 21.83 -10.39
CA THR A 139 -7.63 23.26 -10.21
C THR A 139 -8.55 23.58 -9.01
N ASN A 140 -9.45 22.65 -8.68
CA ASN A 140 -10.34 22.75 -7.52
C ASN A 140 -10.01 21.62 -6.54
N ARG A 141 -9.17 21.92 -5.54
CA ARG A 141 -8.91 20.98 -4.44
C ARG A 141 -10.04 21.10 -3.43
N ASP A 142 -10.86 20.08 -3.36
CA ASP A 142 -11.70 19.90 -2.18
C ASP A 142 -10.77 19.61 -0.98
N ALA A 143 -10.87 20.43 0.06
CA ALA A 143 -10.08 20.25 1.28
C ALA A 143 -10.32 18.88 1.95
N SER A 144 -11.45 18.24 1.63
CA SER A 144 -11.81 16.89 2.09
C SER A 144 -11.08 15.77 1.30
N GLU A 145 -10.53 16.07 0.12
CA GLU A 145 -9.80 15.07 -0.67
C GLU A 145 -8.50 14.66 0.00
N MET A 146 -8.32 13.36 0.14
CA MET A 146 -7.08 12.76 0.62
C MET A 146 -6.19 12.42 -0.56
N ASN A 147 -5.03 13.06 -0.62
CA ASN A 147 -4.02 12.80 -1.62
C ASN A 147 -2.80 12.22 -0.92
N ILE A 148 -2.58 10.92 -1.11
CA ILE A 148 -1.55 10.16 -0.42
C ILE A 148 -0.79 9.32 -1.44
N PHE A 149 0.52 9.42 -1.44
CA PHE A 149 1.39 8.46 -2.08
C PHE A 149 2.25 7.80 -1.00
N ILE A 150 2.27 6.46 -0.98
CA ILE A 150 3.12 5.69 -0.09
C ILE A 150 4.05 4.84 -0.95
N ASP A 151 5.35 4.90 -0.67
CA ASP A 151 6.33 3.97 -1.24
C ASP A 151 6.90 3.08 -0.16
N THR A 152 6.98 1.77 -0.43
CA THR A 152 7.54 0.79 0.48
C THR A 152 8.76 0.14 -0.13
N ARG A 153 9.87 0.12 0.61
CA ARG A 153 11.11 -0.55 0.21
C ARG A 153 11.48 -1.54 1.30
N MET A 154 11.89 -2.73 0.92
CA MET A 154 12.15 -3.80 1.87
C MET A 154 13.34 -4.66 1.44
N SER A 155 14.13 -5.06 2.40
CA SER A 155 15.07 -6.18 2.34
C SER A 155 14.64 -7.28 3.33
N ALA A 156 15.51 -8.26 3.62
CA ALA A 156 15.17 -9.40 4.47
C ALA A 156 14.55 -9.02 5.83
N VAL A 157 15.13 -8.05 6.52
CA VAL A 157 14.79 -7.67 7.90
C VAL A 157 14.69 -6.16 8.11
N THR A 158 14.86 -5.38 7.05
CA THR A 158 14.72 -3.92 7.10
C THR A 158 13.68 -3.45 6.12
N GLY A 159 13.03 -2.33 6.43
CA GLY A 159 12.06 -1.72 5.56
C GLY A 159 12.02 -0.22 5.70
N GLU A 160 11.65 0.47 4.64
CA GLU A 160 11.41 1.90 4.62
C GLU A 160 10.01 2.18 4.08
N ILE A 161 9.37 3.17 4.65
CA ILE A 161 8.09 3.72 4.21
C ILE A 161 8.30 5.21 3.97
N TYR A 162 7.95 5.67 2.79
CA TYR A 162 7.86 7.09 2.46
C TYR A 162 6.38 7.43 2.29
N MET A 163 5.87 8.36 3.10
CA MET A 163 4.47 8.80 3.04
C MET A 163 4.39 10.27 2.62
N LEU A 164 3.86 10.51 1.44
CA LEU A 164 3.79 11.81 0.81
C LEU A 164 2.38 12.37 0.92
N THR A 165 2.23 13.50 1.60
CA THR A 165 0.96 14.20 1.79
C THR A 165 1.05 15.69 1.44
N THR A 166 2.27 16.20 1.24
CA THR A 166 2.56 17.62 0.98
C THR A 166 3.50 17.80 -0.20
N SER A 167 3.55 18.99 -0.77
CA SER A 167 4.52 19.35 -1.83
C SER A 167 5.98 19.33 -1.33
N LYS A 168 6.21 19.56 -0.04
CA LYS A 168 7.53 19.39 0.58
C LYS A 168 7.96 17.93 0.49
N HIS A 169 7.09 16.99 0.89
CA HIS A 169 7.36 15.55 0.82
C HIS A 169 7.64 15.08 -0.62
N MET A 170 6.92 15.62 -1.62
CA MET A 170 7.19 15.29 -3.02
C MET A 170 8.64 15.61 -3.43
N LYS A 171 9.12 16.83 -3.10
CA LYS A 171 10.49 17.26 -3.41
C LYS A 171 11.55 16.42 -2.70
N MET A 172 11.29 16.08 -1.43
CA MET A 172 12.20 15.23 -0.66
C MET A 172 12.27 13.82 -1.23
N TYR A 173 11.13 13.26 -1.63
CA TYR A 173 11.06 11.92 -2.20
C TYR A 173 11.76 11.82 -3.54
N GLU A 174 11.69 12.84 -4.39
CA GLU A 174 12.41 12.89 -5.68
C GLU A 174 13.91 12.66 -5.49
N ALA A 175 14.50 13.20 -4.43
CA ALA A 175 15.92 13.02 -4.11
C ALA A 175 16.28 11.59 -3.66
N THR A 176 15.29 10.73 -3.40
CA THR A 176 15.51 9.32 -3.03
C THR A 176 15.38 8.35 -4.21
N LEU A 177 15.05 8.88 -5.39
CA LEU A 177 14.88 8.08 -6.60
C LEU A 177 16.21 7.96 -7.34
N PHE A 178 16.56 6.75 -7.73
CA PHE A 178 17.76 6.41 -8.48
C PHE A 178 17.39 5.52 -9.67
N SER A 179 18.32 5.17 -10.55
CA SER A 179 18.05 4.25 -11.66
C SER A 179 18.13 2.78 -11.19
N ASP A 180 17.44 1.87 -11.89
CA ASP A 180 17.53 0.44 -11.57
C ASP A 180 18.97 -0.09 -11.72
N GLU A 181 19.80 0.56 -12.55
CA GLU A 181 21.23 0.25 -12.73
C GLU A 181 22.09 0.61 -11.51
N GLU A 182 21.66 1.62 -10.74
CA GLU A 182 22.32 2.04 -9.49
C GLU A 182 21.88 1.20 -8.30
N ALA A 183 20.87 0.35 -8.48
CA ALA A 183 20.36 -0.51 -7.43
C ALA A 183 21.38 -1.60 -7.10
N ILE A 184 21.84 -1.66 -5.85
CA ILE A 184 22.64 -2.78 -5.36
C ILE A 184 21.72 -3.98 -5.23
N GLU A 185 21.86 -4.98 -6.09
CA GLU A 185 21.10 -6.22 -5.98
C GLU A 185 21.42 -6.96 -4.68
N ALA A 186 20.42 -7.03 -3.80
CA ALA A 186 20.53 -7.90 -2.65
C ALA A 186 20.47 -9.38 -3.11
N PRO A 187 21.29 -10.29 -2.53
CA PRO A 187 21.19 -11.71 -2.82
C PRO A 187 19.75 -12.23 -2.70
N CYS A 188 19.32 -13.13 -3.58
CA CYS A 188 17.93 -13.60 -3.67
C CYS A 188 17.39 -14.17 -2.34
N ASN A 189 18.24 -14.74 -1.51
CA ASN A 189 17.92 -15.27 -0.18
C ASN A 189 17.72 -14.17 0.89
N LEU A 190 17.99 -12.89 0.57
CA LEU A 190 17.82 -11.74 1.47
C LEU A 190 16.68 -10.80 1.02
N LYS A 191 15.82 -11.20 0.08
CA LYS A 191 14.83 -10.30 -0.52
C LYS A 191 13.63 -10.00 0.37
N ALA A 192 13.09 -10.98 1.07
CA ALA A 192 11.91 -10.77 1.91
C ALA A 192 11.72 -11.92 2.91
N THR A 193 11.36 -11.56 4.14
CA THR A 193 10.85 -12.54 5.13
C THR A 193 9.41 -12.21 5.47
N THR A 194 8.62 -13.24 5.83
CA THR A 194 7.20 -13.07 6.17
C THR A 194 6.98 -12.03 7.26
N HIS A 195 7.77 -12.14 8.34
CA HIS A 195 7.61 -11.25 9.49
C HIS A 195 8.00 -9.81 9.15
N CYS A 196 9.04 -9.59 8.33
CA CYS A 196 9.41 -8.25 7.88
C CYS A 196 8.30 -7.65 7.00
N ALA A 197 7.84 -8.39 6.00
CA ALA A 197 6.77 -7.95 5.11
C ALA A 197 5.46 -7.63 5.84
N ALA A 198 5.04 -8.49 6.76
CA ALA A 198 3.82 -8.30 7.53
C ALA A 198 3.93 -7.11 8.51
N THR A 199 5.08 -6.96 9.18
CA THR A 199 5.32 -5.82 10.09
C THR A 199 5.34 -4.50 9.34
N LEU A 200 6.06 -4.43 8.22
CA LEU A 200 6.11 -3.24 7.37
C LEU A 200 4.70 -2.88 6.86
N ALA A 201 3.92 -3.87 6.41
CA ALA A 201 2.55 -3.67 5.97
C ALA A 201 1.65 -3.15 7.10
N GLY A 202 1.83 -3.65 8.32
CA GLY A 202 1.12 -3.15 9.51
C GLY A 202 1.42 -1.68 9.80
N LEU A 203 2.69 -1.27 9.70
CA LEU A 203 3.11 0.13 9.85
C LEU A 203 2.50 1.02 8.77
N VAL A 204 2.52 0.59 7.50
CA VAL A 204 1.88 1.32 6.38
C VAL A 204 0.41 1.58 6.68
N VAL A 205 -0.32 0.55 7.10
CA VAL A 205 -1.75 0.68 7.38
C VAL A 205 -2.03 1.54 8.62
N ALA A 206 -1.17 1.47 9.64
CA ALA A 206 -1.26 2.34 10.80
C ALA A 206 -1.06 3.82 10.41
N MET A 207 -0.01 4.15 9.66
CA MET A 207 0.24 5.51 9.16
C MET A 207 -0.90 6.01 8.28
N PHE A 208 -1.40 5.15 7.39
CA PHE A 208 -2.55 5.46 6.53
C PHE A 208 -3.80 5.79 7.37
N ASN A 209 -4.14 4.96 8.36
CA ASN A 209 -5.28 5.20 9.24
C ASN A 209 -5.13 6.48 10.07
N ASN A 210 -3.91 6.79 10.54
CA ASN A 210 -3.61 8.05 11.22
C ASN A 210 -3.90 9.24 10.30
N GLN A 211 -3.46 9.18 9.04
CA GLN A 211 -3.73 10.24 8.08
C GLN A 211 -5.22 10.37 7.75
N VAL A 212 -5.95 9.25 7.67
CA VAL A 212 -7.42 9.28 7.52
C VAL A 212 -8.06 9.95 8.72
N SER A 213 -7.66 9.60 9.94
CA SER A 213 -8.16 10.21 11.17
C SER A 213 -7.90 11.71 11.21
N ASN A 214 -6.69 12.14 10.90
CA ASN A 214 -6.30 13.56 10.92
C ASN A 214 -7.13 14.41 9.96
N LYS A 215 -7.60 13.84 8.87
CA LYS A 215 -8.49 14.53 7.91
C LYS A 215 -9.94 14.60 8.37
N LEU A 216 -10.38 13.67 9.20
CA LEU A 216 -11.75 13.59 9.69
C LEU A 216 -11.95 14.31 11.01
N ASP A 217 -10.93 14.34 11.84
CA ASP A 217 -11.00 14.75 13.24
C ASP A 217 -9.90 15.77 13.53
N GLY A 218 -10.22 17.04 13.48
CA GLY A 218 -9.27 18.13 13.76
C GLY A 218 -8.82 18.24 15.23
N PHE A 219 -9.32 17.41 16.15
CA PHE A 219 -9.06 17.52 17.60
C PHE A 219 -7.83 16.75 18.07
N TYR A 220 -7.53 15.59 17.48
CA TYR A 220 -6.36 14.79 17.82
C TYR A 220 -5.55 14.51 16.57
N ILE A 221 -4.49 15.27 16.38
CA ILE A 221 -3.55 15.02 15.29
C ILE A 221 -2.65 13.86 15.70
N GLN A 222 -2.76 12.76 14.97
CA GLN A 222 -1.86 11.63 15.11
C GLN A 222 -0.63 11.86 14.25
N GLU A 223 0.52 11.42 14.73
CA GLU A 223 1.76 11.58 13.99
C GLU A 223 1.75 10.73 12.71
N VAL A 224 2.15 11.35 11.61
CA VAL A 224 2.30 10.72 10.30
C VAL A 224 3.62 11.22 9.70
N PRO A 225 4.73 10.57 10.03
CA PRO A 225 6.05 10.98 9.57
C PRO A 225 6.18 10.78 8.06
N TYR A 226 7.04 11.60 7.43
CA TYR A 226 7.39 11.46 6.02
C TYR A 226 8.12 10.16 5.74
N LYS A 227 9.09 9.80 6.58
CA LYS A 227 9.89 8.58 6.46
C LYS A 227 9.79 7.75 7.73
N THR A 228 9.61 6.46 7.58
CA THR A 228 9.71 5.48 8.65
C THR A 228 10.68 4.39 8.22
N THR A 229 11.71 4.15 9.01
CA THR A 229 12.67 3.07 8.81
C THR A 229 12.49 2.03 9.90
N MET A 230 12.39 0.78 9.50
CA MET A 230 12.27 -0.38 10.38
C MET A 230 13.50 -1.27 10.23
N ASN A 231 14.10 -1.70 11.36
CA ASN A 231 15.16 -2.69 11.41
C ASN A 231 14.83 -3.74 12.46
N LEU A 232 14.50 -4.95 12.03
CA LEU A 232 14.10 -6.05 12.92
C LEU A 232 15.29 -6.74 13.59
N ASN A 233 16.53 -6.57 13.08
CA ASN A 233 17.70 -7.08 13.78
C ASN A 233 17.97 -6.31 15.08
N THR A 234 17.71 -5.00 15.07
CA THR A 234 17.89 -4.13 16.24
C THR A 234 16.59 -3.82 16.96
N MET A 235 15.44 -4.31 16.45
CA MET A 235 14.10 -4.03 16.96
C MET A 235 13.79 -2.52 17.04
N GLN A 236 14.27 -1.76 16.05
CA GLN A 236 14.11 -0.32 16.01
C GLN A 236 13.15 0.11 14.90
N ILE A 237 12.31 1.08 15.23
CA ILE A 237 11.50 1.85 14.28
C ILE A 237 11.87 3.31 14.48
N ILE A 238 12.40 3.94 13.43
CA ILE A 238 12.85 5.33 13.44
C ILE A 238 11.98 6.11 12.46
N THR A 239 11.51 7.25 12.89
CA THR A 239 10.71 8.17 12.06
C THR A 239 11.46 9.47 11.81
N SER A 240 11.27 10.06 10.63
CA SER A 240 11.88 11.34 10.26
C SER A 240 10.95 12.13 9.32
N ASP A 241 11.02 13.45 9.43
CA ASP A 241 10.43 14.39 8.47
C ASP A 241 11.48 14.95 7.50
N SER A 242 12.63 14.27 7.37
CA SER A 242 13.73 14.53 6.45
C SER A 242 14.22 13.25 5.79
N ASN A 243 15.16 13.38 4.86
CA ASN A 243 15.84 12.24 4.21
C ASN A 243 17.05 11.72 5.03
N ASP A 244 17.43 12.44 6.07
CA ASP A 244 18.56 12.12 6.95
C ASP A 244 18.21 11.01 7.95
#